data_5e7883ddbff18a13078ebc0fe083b733
#
_entry.id   5e7883ddbff18a13078ebc0fe083b733
#
_cell.length_a   1.000
_cell.length_b   1.000
_cell.length_c   1.000
_cell.angle_alpha   90.00
_cell.angle_beta   90.00
_cell.angle_gamma   90.00
#
_symmetry.space_group_name_H-M   'P 1'
#
loop_
_entity.id
_entity.type
_entity.pdbx_description
1 polymer ?
#
loop_
_entity_poly.entity_id
_entity_poly.type
_entity_poly.pdbx_seq_one_letter_code
_entity_poly.pdbx_strand_id
1 'polypeptide(L)'
;MTVSRSACARLSPLALALLLAGCASTASQGPVTINLVAMNDFHGNIEASRYVPTGADGAKEKAIRAGGLEAVAAALQAWRKEDPELLFVSAGDLVGGSPAMSSLWADEPTIEAMNMLDLRASAVGNHEFDAGRKELLRQQHGGCDSPRPAKACQMSKDFKGAKFTYLAANVIDSATGKPFIPAFRIEQVKGVKVGLVGVVLQGADSVVMASGIAGLKFGDEAEAINKAVPAMRAQGADVIVALVHEGGTTKEAPLQPGCTGLEGAIVDIARKLDPAIKLVISGHTHQGFLCQVDGRTVTQAATAGHLLTRISMKVDPRTDTVSDLQASNVVMTPDLYPADPRIAAFVAKVKEGSRAALARPMAKLGSAPVLRKKNEAGESALGGVIADAVLAATREQGAQIGFMNEGGIRKDLEAGEDKVASFGQTQAVLPFGNTLVVMDLTGAHCCSSSVRSWAPARLRHLDAPGIAGLQLPMG
;
A
#
# COMPACT_ATOMS: atom_id res chain seq x y z
N MET A 1 58.47 -59.25 48.52
CA MET A 1 58.18 -58.04 49.31
C MET A 1 58.11 -56.86 48.40
N THR A 2 56.96 -56.46 47.96
CA THR A 2 56.74 -55.15 47.33
C THR A 2 55.26 -54.80 47.46
N VAL A 3 55.00 -53.74 48.20
CA VAL A 3 53.73 -53.25 48.59
C VAL A 3 53.17 -52.38 47.45
N SER A 4 51.99 -52.73 46.92
CA SER A 4 51.28 -51.90 45.94
C SER A 4 50.48 -50.78 46.65
N ARG A 5 50.73 -49.52 46.27
CA ARG A 5 50.00 -48.36 46.73
C ARG A 5 48.81 -48.10 45.83
N SER A 6 47.60 -48.20 46.38
CA SER A 6 46.34 -47.77 45.75
C SER A 6 46.28 -46.25 45.61
N ALA A 7 46.06 -45.73 44.39
CA ALA A 7 45.88 -44.32 44.11
C ALA A 7 44.37 -43.98 44.26
N CYS A 8 44.01 -43.20 45.29
CA CYS A 8 42.72 -42.56 45.39
C CYS A 8 42.63 -41.37 44.43
N ALA A 9 41.82 -41.47 43.41
CA ALA A 9 41.50 -40.38 42.50
C ALA A 9 40.61 -39.37 43.23
N ARG A 10 41.18 -38.18 43.49
CA ARG A 10 40.38 -37.01 43.99
C ARG A 10 39.60 -36.41 42.83
N LEU A 11 38.31 -36.61 42.78
CA LEU A 11 37.38 -35.91 41.87
C LEU A 11 37.37 -34.44 42.28
N SER A 12 37.76 -33.59 41.33
CA SER A 12 37.81 -32.14 41.46
C SER A 12 36.42 -31.53 41.62
N PRO A 13 36.20 -30.59 42.55
CA PRO A 13 34.89 -29.96 42.76
C PRO A 13 34.42 -29.10 41.58
N LEU A 14 35.26 -28.93 40.54
CA LEU A 14 34.87 -28.21 39.29
C LEU A 14 33.90 -29.02 38.40
N ALA A 15 33.83 -30.35 38.52
CA ALA A 15 32.92 -31.19 37.73
C ALA A 15 31.47 -31.16 38.20
N LEU A 16 31.20 -30.76 39.46
CA LEU A 16 29.88 -30.67 40.02
C LEU A 16 29.16 -29.33 39.76
N ALA A 17 29.92 -28.28 39.43
CA ALA A 17 29.39 -26.94 39.08
C ALA A 17 28.86 -26.85 37.66
N LEU A 18 29.27 -27.75 36.74
CA LEU A 18 28.84 -27.75 35.34
C LEU A 18 27.53 -28.49 35.08
N LEU A 19 26.98 -29.26 36.04
CA LEU A 19 25.69 -29.96 35.95
C LEU A 19 24.51 -29.17 36.51
N LEU A 20 24.72 -28.00 37.11
CA LEU A 20 23.67 -27.11 37.61
C LEU A 20 23.35 -25.94 36.71
N ALA A 21 24.07 -25.75 35.60
CA ALA A 21 23.80 -24.68 34.62
C ALA A 21 22.76 -25.08 33.52
N GLY A 22 22.17 -26.25 33.60
CA GLY A 22 21.34 -26.81 32.54
C GLY A 22 19.82 -26.66 32.70
N CYS A 23 19.33 -25.98 33.72
CA CYS A 23 17.90 -25.67 33.87
C CYS A 23 17.69 -24.18 34.09
N ALA A 24 18.12 -23.35 33.13
CA ALA A 24 17.41 -22.11 32.92
C ALA A 24 16.06 -22.49 32.31
N SER A 25 15.07 -22.76 33.17
CA SER A 25 13.68 -22.76 32.75
C SER A 25 13.45 -21.41 32.08
N THR A 26 13.26 -21.41 30.76
CA THR A 26 12.61 -20.30 30.10
C THR A 26 11.25 -20.17 30.77
N ALA A 27 11.18 -19.28 31.77
CA ALA A 27 9.89 -18.91 32.37
C ALA A 27 9.01 -18.51 31.19
N SER A 28 7.93 -19.27 30.95
CA SER A 28 7.03 -18.98 29.85
C SER A 28 6.50 -17.56 30.07
N GLN A 29 6.84 -16.66 29.16
CA GLN A 29 6.38 -15.27 29.23
C GLN A 29 4.86 -15.25 29.34
N GLY A 30 4.33 -14.48 30.30
CA GLY A 30 2.90 -14.17 30.36
C GLY A 30 2.47 -13.32 29.16
N PRO A 31 1.21 -12.91 29.09
CA PRO A 31 0.71 -12.08 27.99
C PRO A 31 1.55 -10.81 27.79
N VAL A 32 1.92 -10.54 26.55
CA VAL A 32 2.79 -9.42 26.13
C VAL A 32 2.01 -8.46 25.23
N THR A 33 2.17 -7.17 25.42
CA THR A 33 1.56 -6.16 24.54
C THR A 33 2.47 -5.90 23.34
N ILE A 34 1.96 -6.24 22.16
CA ILE A 34 2.59 -5.97 20.87
C ILE A 34 1.94 -4.73 20.26
N ASN A 35 2.77 -3.76 19.86
CA ASN A 35 2.32 -2.56 19.18
C ASN A 35 2.74 -2.60 17.71
N LEU A 36 1.79 -2.26 16.83
CA LEU A 36 2.02 -2.10 15.39
C LEU A 36 1.56 -0.71 14.93
N VAL A 37 2.18 -0.24 13.87
CA VAL A 37 1.67 0.84 13.04
C VAL A 37 1.45 0.31 11.64
N ALA A 38 0.28 0.57 11.10
CA ALA A 38 -0.08 0.17 9.75
C ALA A 38 -0.30 1.37 8.84
N MET A 39 0.10 1.20 7.59
CA MET A 39 -0.12 2.11 6.47
C MET A 39 -0.64 1.32 5.27
N ASN A 40 -1.24 2.00 4.31
CA ASN A 40 -1.63 1.47 3.01
C ASN A 40 -1.64 2.60 1.97
N ASP A 41 -1.57 2.25 0.69
CA ASP A 41 -1.80 3.17 -0.44
C ASP A 41 -0.98 4.47 -0.32
N PHE A 42 0.30 4.33 -0.02
CA PHE A 42 1.19 5.49 0.10
C PHE A 42 1.44 6.16 -1.25
N HIS A 43 1.50 5.38 -2.33
CA HIS A 43 1.64 5.85 -3.70
C HIS A 43 2.73 6.91 -3.87
N GLY A 44 3.90 6.70 -3.30
CA GLY A 44 5.03 7.60 -3.46
C GLY A 44 4.77 9.05 -3.04
N ASN A 45 3.83 9.32 -2.16
CA ASN A 45 3.48 10.66 -1.69
C ASN A 45 4.53 11.19 -0.70
N ILE A 46 5.70 11.58 -1.21
CA ILE A 46 6.82 12.10 -0.43
C ILE A 46 6.45 13.40 0.29
N GLU A 47 5.68 14.28 -0.36
CA GLU A 47 5.20 15.53 0.23
C GLU A 47 3.79 15.38 0.81
N ALA A 48 3.50 16.13 1.88
CA ALA A 48 2.15 16.27 2.40
C ALA A 48 1.21 16.80 1.31
N SER A 49 0.00 16.26 1.24
CA SER A 49 -0.99 16.61 0.23
C SER A 49 -2.30 17.08 0.87
N ARG A 50 -3.24 17.57 0.03
CA ARG A 50 -4.55 18.00 0.50
C ARG A 50 -5.34 16.80 1.01
N TYR A 51 -5.83 16.90 2.22
CA TYR A 51 -6.73 15.93 2.87
C TYR A 51 -7.98 16.65 3.38
N VAL A 52 -9.13 16.03 3.24
CA VAL A 52 -10.40 16.52 3.76
C VAL A 52 -10.87 15.53 4.82
N PRO A 53 -10.66 15.82 6.11
CA PRO A 53 -11.15 14.93 7.17
C PRO A 53 -12.68 14.80 7.10
N THR A 54 -13.19 13.71 7.65
CA THR A 54 -14.61 13.50 7.86
C THR A 54 -14.83 13.45 9.37
N GLY A 55 -15.62 14.37 9.88
CA GLY A 55 -15.97 14.43 11.30
C GLY A 55 -16.81 13.24 11.77
N ALA A 56 -16.97 13.10 13.08
CA ALA A 56 -17.74 12.02 13.68
C ALA A 56 -19.23 12.02 13.27
N ASP A 57 -19.75 13.18 12.85
CA ASP A 57 -21.09 13.36 12.29
C ASP A 57 -21.22 13.01 10.80
N GLY A 58 -20.10 12.57 10.17
CA GLY A 58 -20.03 12.29 8.74
C GLY A 58 -19.84 13.52 7.86
N ALA A 59 -19.81 14.73 8.43
CA ALA A 59 -19.61 15.97 7.69
C ALA A 59 -18.15 16.11 7.21
N LYS A 60 -17.97 16.68 6.01
CA LYS A 60 -16.64 17.03 5.51
C LYS A 60 -16.13 18.28 6.21
N GLU A 61 -14.96 18.19 6.79
CA GLU A 61 -14.29 19.30 7.45
C GLU A 61 -13.51 20.18 6.44
N LYS A 62 -12.89 21.24 6.95
CA LYS A 62 -11.99 22.07 6.15
C LYS A 62 -10.79 21.26 5.70
N ALA A 63 -10.43 21.40 4.43
CA ALA A 63 -9.24 20.77 3.89
C ALA A 63 -7.98 21.22 4.63
N ILE A 64 -7.13 20.28 4.95
CA ILE A 64 -5.82 20.47 5.59
C ILE A 64 -4.71 19.86 4.72
N ARG A 65 -3.47 20.15 5.04
CA ARG A 65 -2.32 19.40 4.55
C ARG A 65 -2.05 18.25 5.52
N ALA A 66 -1.96 17.03 4.99
CA ALA A 66 -1.67 15.85 5.79
C ALA A 66 -0.85 14.83 5.00
N GLY A 67 -0.35 13.82 5.67
CA GLY A 67 0.47 12.77 5.09
C GLY A 67 1.86 13.25 4.69
N GLY A 68 2.43 12.56 3.73
CA GLY A 68 3.80 12.77 3.32
C GLY A 68 4.81 12.13 4.27
N LEU A 69 6.02 11.99 3.77
CA LEU A 69 7.06 11.22 4.44
C LEU A 69 7.52 11.83 5.77
N GLU A 70 7.57 13.19 5.85
CA GLU A 70 8.05 13.88 7.05
C GLU A 70 7.11 13.69 8.24
N ALA A 71 5.78 13.79 8.02
CA ALA A 71 4.79 13.58 9.07
C ALA A 71 4.75 12.12 9.53
N VAL A 72 4.79 11.17 8.59
CA VAL A 72 4.87 9.73 8.88
C VAL A 72 6.13 9.40 9.70
N ALA A 73 7.28 9.93 9.30
CA ALA A 73 8.55 9.71 10.00
C ALA A 73 8.52 10.27 11.43
N ALA A 74 8.02 11.49 11.58
CA ALA A 74 7.93 12.16 12.89
C ALA A 74 7.04 11.36 13.86
N ALA A 75 5.90 10.84 13.38
CA ALA A 75 5.02 9.99 14.16
C ALA A 75 5.68 8.68 14.58
N LEU A 76 6.29 7.96 13.63
CA LEU A 76 7.00 6.71 13.92
C LEU A 76 8.16 6.92 14.90
N GLN A 77 8.91 8.01 14.76
CA GLN A 77 9.98 8.35 15.69
C GLN A 77 9.46 8.61 17.10
N ALA A 78 8.34 9.34 17.23
CA ALA A 78 7.71 9.61 18.52
C ALA A 78 7.22 8.32 19.18
N TRP A 79 6.51 7.47 18.44
CA TRP A 79 5.94 6.22 18.98
C TRP A 79 7.01 5.15 19.29
N ARG A 80 8.13 5.14 18.57
CA ARG A 80 9.29 4.28 18.89
C ARG A 80 10.04 4.71 20.15
N LYS A 81 9.90 5.95 20.60
CA LYS A 81 10.39 6.34 21.93
C LYS A 81 9.53 5.73 23.04
N GLU A 82 8.22 5.53 22.79
CA GLU A 82 7.30 4.83 23.69
C GLU A 82 7.51 3.32 23.66
N ASP A 83 7.74 2.76 22.46
CA ASP A 83 7.97 1.33 22.24
C ASP A 83 9.03 1.12 21.15
N PRO A 84 10.30 0.86 21.53
CA PRO A 84 11.39 0.63 20.57
C PRO A 84 11.19 -0.58 19.63
N GLU A 85 10.39 -1.56 20.03
CA GLU A 85 10.08 -2.75 19.23
C GLU A 85 8.76 -2.62 18.43
N LEU A 86 8.27 -1.39 18.26
CA LEU A 86 7.10 -1.08 17.43
C LEU A 86 7.27 -1.60 16.01
N LEU A 87 6.37 -2.48 15.56
CA LEU A 87 6.34 -2.95 14.17
C LEU A 87 5.69 -1.92 13.25
N PHE A 88 6.34 -1.63 12.11
CA PHE A 88 5.74 -0.85 11.03
C PHE A 88 5.51 -1.74 9.82
N VAL A 89 4.25 -1.80 9.33
CA VAL A 89 3.80 -2.67 8.23
C VAL A 89 2.92 -1.92 7.25
N SER A 90 2.74 -2.47 6.05
CA SER A 90 1.87 -1.87 5.02
C SER A 90 0.99 -2.92 4.33
N ALA A 91 -0.21 -2.51 3.93
CA ALA A 91 -1.12 -3.32 3.13
C ALA A 91 -1.04 -3.02 1.62
N GLY A 92 0.13 -2.64 1.11
CA GLY A 92 0.40 -2.51 -0.33
C GLY A 92 0.22 -1.10 -0.89
N ASP A 93 0.44 -0.99 -2.19
CA ASP A 93 0.46 0.26 -2.96
C ASP A 93 1.37 1.32 -2.34
N LEU A 94 2.59 0.91 -1.98
CA LEU A 94 3.63 1.84 -1.55
C LEU A 94 4.07 2.74 -2.71
N VAL A 95 4.10 2.17 -3.90
CA VAL A 95 4.57 2.77 -5.16
C VAL A 95 3.50 2.64 -6.25
N GLY A 96 3.75 3.24 -7.42
CA GLY A 96 2.82 3.25 -8.55
C GLY A 96 1.70 4.30 -8.37
N GLY A 97 1.17 4.81 -9.49
CA GLY A 97 0.28 5.98 -9.42
C GLY A 97 0.92 7.18 -8.71
N SER A 98 2.23 7.21 -8.60
CA SER A 98 3.01 8.11 -7.74
C SER A 98 3.13 9.51 -8.31
N PRO A 99 3.10 10.57 -7.48
CA PRO A 99 3.51 11.91 -7.87
C PRO A 99 4.92 11.93 -8.49
N ALA A 100 5.19 12.96 -9.30
CA ALA A 100 6.44 13.04 -10.05
C ALA A 100 7.70 13.00 -9.19
N MET A 101 7.66 13.47 -7.96
CA MET A 101 8.79 13.38 -7.03
C MET A 101 9.27 11.94 -6.77
N SER A 102 8.39 10.95 -6.88
CA SER A 102 8.75 9.53 -6.80
C SER A 102 8.88 8.89 -8.18
N SER A 103 7.87 9.09 -9.05
CA SER A 103 7.79 8.39 -10.33
C SER A 103 8.86 8.79 -11.35
N LEU A 104 9.47 9.98 -11.25
CA LEU A 104 10.62 10.39 -12.06
C LEU A 104 11.85 9.50 -11.84
N TRP A 105 11.96 8.88 -10.69
CA TRP A 105 13.08 8.07 -10.21
C TRP A 105 12.72 6.59 -10.09
N ALA A 106 11.74 6.11 -10.88
CA ALA A 106 11.26 4.74 -10.83
C ALA A 106 10.79 4.29 -9.42
N ASP A 107 10.31 5.23 -8.61
CA ASP A 107 9.86 5.07 -7.22
C ASP A 107 10.95 4.67 -6.21
N GLU A 108 12.22 4.71 -6.62
CA GLU A 108 13.37 4.42 -5.74
C GLU A 108 13.38 5.28 -4.46
N PRO A 109 13.06 6.60 -4.50
CA PRO A 109 13.03 7.40 -3.28
C PRO A 109 12.01 6.90 -2.25
N THR A 110 10.88 6.36 -2.71
CA THR A 110 9.87 5.78 -1.81
C THR A 110 10.41 4.52 -1.13
N ILE A 111 11.04 3.63 -1.87
CA ILE A 111 11.66 2.41 -1.29
C ILE A 111 12.77 2.78 -0.29
N GLU A 112 13.64 3.74 -0.65
CA GLU A 112 14.69 4.22 0.27
C GLU A 112 14.09 4.83 1.55
N ALA A 113 13.02 5.60 1.41
CA ALA A 113 12.31 6.18 2.54
C ALA A 113 11.71 5.11 3.46
N MET A 114 11.04 4.11 2.90
CA MET A 114 10.48 2.99 3.69
C MET A 114 11.58 2.20 4.41
N ASN A 115 12.76 2.06 3.79
CA ASN A 115 13.94 1.49 4.46
C ASN A 115 14.43 2.36 5.62
N MET A 116 14.43 3.70 5.48
CA MET A 116 14.81 4.63 6.56
C MET A 116 13.80 4.62 7.70
N LEU A 117 12.53 4.35 7.40
CA LEU A 117 11.44 4.23 8.38
C LEU A 117 11.34 2.85 9.02
N ASP A 118 12.24 1.92 8.67
CA ASP A 118 12.25 0.53 9.16
C ASP A 118 10.89 -0.15 8.97
N LEU A 119 10.32 -0.03 7.77
CA LEU A 119 9.20 -0.87 7.35
C LEU A 119 9.64 -2.33 7.38
N ARG A 120 8.85 -3.23 7.97
CA ARG A 120 9.23 -4.64 8.13
C ARG A 120 8.68 -5.52 7.03
N ALA A 121 7.43 -5.32 6.66
CA ALA A 121 6.77 -6.02 5.58
C ALA A 121 5.68 -5.17 4.94
N SER A 122 5.41 -5.41 3.67
CA SER A 122 4.26 -4.88 2.95
C SER A 122 3.59 -5.99 2.16
N ALA A 123 2.26 -6.10 2.18
CA ALA A 123 1.62 -6.77 1.05
C ALA A 123 2.02 -6.07 -0.25
N VAL A 124 2.00 -6.74 -1.38
CA VAL A 124 1.95 -6.03 -2.66
C VAL A 124 0.53 -5.54 -2.90
N GLY A 125 0.39 -4.37 -3.52
CA GLY A 125 -0.86 -3.97 -4.14
C GLY A 125 -0.81 -4.18 -5.65
N ASN A 126 -1.87 -3.76 -6.36
CA ASN A 126 -1.88 -3.82 -7.80
C ASN A 126 -0.85 -2.88 -8.43
N HIS A 127 -0.58 -1.74 -7.81
CA HIS A 127 0.35 -0.74 -8.34
C HIS A 127 1.82 -1.11 -8.21
N GLU A 128 2.20 -2.06 -7.37
CA GLU A 128 3.53 -2.66 -7.40
C GLU A 128 3.80 -3.37 -8.75
N PHE A 129 2.75 -3.73 -9.50
CA PHE A 129 2.84 -4.34 -10.82
C PHE A 129 2.71 -3.35 -11.99
N ASP A 130 2.55 -2.05 -11.79
CA ASP A 130 2.40 -1.04 -12.86
C ASP A 130 3.51 -1.09 -13.91
N ALA A 131 4.74 -1.33 -13.49
CA ALA A 131 5.89 -1.52 -14.38
C ALA A 131 6.28 -2.99 -14.57
N GLY A 132 5.39 -3.91 -14.18
CA GLY A 132 5.51 -5.34 -14.34
C GLY A 132 6.35 -6.07 -13.29
N ARG A 133 6.27 -7.41 -13.34
CA ARG A 133 6.93 -8.32 -12.39
C ARG A 133 8.44 -8.11 -12.26
N LYS A 134 9.12 -7.71 -13.35
CA LYS A 134 10.57 -7.44 -13.34
C LYS A 134 10.90 -6.24 -12.46
N GLU A 135 10.09 -5.20 -12.53
CA GLU A 135 10.31 -3.99 -11.73
C GLU A 135 10.03 -4.24 -10.24
N LEU A 136 8.97 -4.98 -9.91
CA LEU A 136 8.71 -5.40 -8.53
C LEU A 136 9.91 -6.16 -7.93
N LEU A 137 10.47 -7.13 -8.67
CA LEU A 137 11.67 -7.84 -8.21
C LEU A 137 12.88 -6.91 -8.07
N ARG A 138 13.04 -5.93 -8.98
CA ARG A 138 14.08 -4.91 -8.85
C ARG A 138 13.87 -4.03 -7.61
N GLN A 139 12.66 -3.61 -7.35
CA GLN A 139 12.34 -2.84 -6.13
C GLN A 139 12.62 -3.65 -4.86
N GLN A 140 12.41 -4.97 -4.88
CA GLN A 140 12.76 -5.83 -3.76
C GLN A 140 14.27 -6.03 -3.62
N HIS A 141 15.00 -6.29 -4.72
CA HIS A 141 16.38 -6.77 -4.65
C HIS A 141 17.43 -5.73 -5.03
N GLY A 142 17.02 -4.59 -5.56
CA GLY A 142 17.92 -3.55 -6.05
C GLY A 142 18.40 -3.75 -7.47
N GLY A 143 19.36 -2.92 -7.86
CA GLY A 143 19.96 -2.92 -9.19
C GLY A 143 19.33 -1.89 -10.12
N CYS A 144 19.96 -1.74 -11.31
CA CYS A 144 19.58 -0.72 -12.30
C CYS A 144 18.95 -1.32 -13.59
N ASP A 145 18.82 -2.65 -13.67
CA ASP A 145 18.19 -3.32 -14.80
C ASP A 145 16.65 -3.24 -14.69
N SER A 146 16.09 -2.14 -15.18
CA SER A 146 14.68 -1.78 -15.09
C SER A 146 14.02 -1.74 -16.47
N PRO A 147 12.72 -2.07 -16.58
CA PRO A 147 11.92 -1.74 -17.76
C PRO A 147 11.74 -0.24 -17.97
N ARG A 148 12.15 0.60 -16.97
CA ARG A 148 12.13 2.07 -17.01
C ARG A 148 13.55 2.65 -16.97
N PRO A 149 14.47 2.35 -17.94
CA PRO A 149 15.89 2.69 -17.84
C PRO A 149 16.16 4.20 -17.78
N ALA A 150 15.28 5.01 -18.36
CA ALA A 150 15.38 6.48 -18.30
C ALA A 150 15.10 7.06 -16.90
N LYS A 151 14.54 6.27 -15.99
CA LYS A 151 14.14 6.69 -14.63
C LYS A 151 14.94 5.98 -13.55
N ALA A 152 15.26 4.70 -13.75
CA ALA A 152 15.96 3.87 -12.78
C ALA A 152 17.42 4.31 -12.60
N CYS A 153 17.89 4.30 -11.37
CA CYS A 153 19.25 4.67 -10.96
C CYS A 153 19.71 6.06 -11.45
N GLN A 154 18.76 6.99 -11.63
CA GLN A 154 19.12 8.36 -12.01
C GLN A 154 19.48 9.22 -10.79
N MET A 155 18.84 9.00 -9.65
CA MET A 155 19.14 9.69 -8.40
C MET A 155 20.29 9.03 -7.63
N SER A 156 20.33 7.71 -7.62
CA SER A 156 21.40 6.89 -7.02
C SER A 156 21.90 5.89 -8.05
N LYS A 157 23.22 5.82 -8.28
CA LYS A 157 23.81 4.85 -9.23
C LYS A 157 23.85 3.43 -8.68
N ASP A 158 23.45 3.22 -7.43
CA ASP A 158 23.54 1.96 -6.71
C ASP A 158 22.29 1.77 -5.83
N PHE A 159 21.15 1.55 -6.51
CA PHE A 159 19.88 1.28 -5.82
C PHE A 159 19.90 -0.10 -5.17
N LYS A 160 19.74 -0.13 -3.85
CA LYS A 160 19.88 -1.35 -3.02
C LYS A 160 18.59 -2.16 -2.88
N GLY A 161 17.45 -1.65 -3.32
CA GLY A 161 16.15 -2.28 -3.13
C GLY A 161 15.60 -2.16 -1.71
N ALA A 162 14.51 -2.88 -1.47
CA ALA A 162 13.82 -2.90 -0.20
C ALA A 162 14.55 -3.74 0.84
N LYS A 163 14.69 -3.23 2.06
CA LYS A 163 15.10 -4.02 3.23
C LYS A 163 13.92 -4.75 3.88
N PHE A 164 12.72 -4.21 3.70
CA PHE A 164 11.48 -4.89 4.06
C PHE A 164 11.15 -5.98 3.04
N THR A 165 10.21 -6.87 3.38
CA THR A 165 9.79 -7.93 2.48
C THR A 165 8.43 -7.61 1.88
N TYR A 166 8.32 -7.60 0.54
CA TYR A 166 7.05 -7.67 -0.14
C TYR A 166 6.45 -9.08 -0.02
N LEU A 167 5.15 -9.16 0.26
CA LEU A 167 4.43 -10.40 0.51
C LEU A 167 3.24 -10.54 -0.45
N ALA A 168 3.07 -11.74 -1.04
CA ALA A 168 1.91 -12.06 -1.87
C ALA A 168 1.64 -13.58 -1.90
N ALA A 169 0.86 -14.07 -0.95
CA ALA A 169 0.54 -15.51 -0.86
C ALA A 169 -0.30 -16.02 -2.03
N ASN A 170 -1.12 -15.15 -2.65
CA ASN A 170 -2.05 -15.50 -3.72
C ASN A 170 -1.55 -15.19 -5.14
N VAL A 171 -0.35 -14.62 -5.28
CA VAL A 171 0.27 -14.42 -6.61
C VAL A 171 1.16 -15.60 -6.94
N ILE A 172 0.71 -16.43 -7.87
CA ILE A 172 1.35 -17.70 -8.20
C ILE A 172 2.07 -17.59 -9.54
N ASP A 173 3.35 -17.96 -9.56
CA ASP A 173 4.09 -18.15 -10.81
C ASP A 173 3.62 -19.44 -11.49
N SER A 174 3.04 -19.31 -12.68
CA SER A 174 2.45 -20.43 -13.44
C SER A 174 3.46 -21.50 -13.85
N ALA A 175 4.74 -21.14 -13.97
CA ALA A 175 5.80 -22.07 -14.34
C ALA A 175 6.20 -22.99 -13.17
N THR A 176 6.13 -22.49 -11.95
CA THR A 176 6.57 -23.22 -10.74
C THR A 176 5.42 -23.73 -9.89
N GLY A 177 4.22 -23.16 -10.03
CA GLY A 177 3.06 -23.42 -9.17
C GLY A 177 3.24 -22.89 -7.73
N LYS A 178 4.27 -22.07 -7.47
CA LYS A 178 4.60 -21.53 -6.15
C LYS A 178 4.29 -20.04 -6.10
N PRO A 179 4.14 -19.43 -4.90
CA PRO A 179 4.09 -17.99 -4.76
C PRO A 179 5.27 -17.33 -5.47
N PHE A 180 4.98 -16.26 -6.24
CA PHE A 180 5.96 -15.50 -7.02
C PHE A 180 6.98 -14.78 -6.13
N ILE A 181 6.52 -14.29 -4.98
CA ILE A 181 7.33 -13.70 -3.91
C ILE A 181 6.90 -14.34 -2.59
N PRO A 182 7.60 -14.10 -1.46
CA PRO A 182 7.25 -14.70 -0.19
C PRO A 182 5.77 -14.53 0.18
N ALA A 183 5.13 -15.59 0.65
CA ALA A 183 3.74 -15.57 1.10
C ALA A 183 3.58 -14.84 2.44
N PHE A 184 4.57 -15.01 3.33
CA PHE A 184 4.55 -14.48 4.69
C PHE A 184 5.97 -14.26 5.22
N ARG A 185 6.05 -13.55 6.34
CA ARG A 185 7.28 -13.33 7.12
C ARG A 185 6.97 -13.46 8.61
N ILE A 186 7.90 -13.97 9.39
CA ILE A 186 7.83 -14.00 10.85
C ILE A 186 8.73 -12.90 11.41
N GLU A 187 8.18 -12.03 12.23
CA GLU A 187 8.91 -11.03 13.01
C GLU A 187 8.89 -11.40 14.49
N GLN A 188 9.98 -11.18 15.18
CA GLN A 188 10.05 -11.39 16.62
C GLN A 188 10.01 -10.03 17.34
N VAL A 189 9.04 -9.86 18.25
CA VAL A 189 8.80 -8.63 19.00
C VAL A 189 8.54 -9.00 20.44
N LYS A 190 9.35 -8.50 21.37
CA LYS A 190 9.22 -8.75 22.82
C LYS A 190 9.08 -10.24 23.16
N GLY A 191 9.78 -11.09 22.41
CA GLY A 191 9.74 -12.55 22.59
C GLY A 191 8.56 -13.26 21.92
N VAL A 192 7.59 -12.51 21.35
CA VAL A 192 6.44 -13.04 20.60
C VAL A 192 6.78 -13.10 19.10
N LYS A 193 6.46 -14.18 18.43
CA LYS A 193 6.59 -14.33 16.99
C LYS A 193 5.30 -13.92 16.28
N VAL A 194 5.38 -12.83 15.52
CA VAL A 194 4.27 -12.28 14.74
C VAL A 194 4.40 -12.74 13.29
N GLY A 195 3.46 -13.55 12.85
CA GLY A 195 3.32 -13.94 11.43
C GLY A 195 2.61 -12.85 10.64
N LEU A 196 3.26 -12.32 9.62
CA LEU A 196 2.72 -11.33 8.69
C LEU A 196 2.47 -12.02 7.34
N VAL A 197 1.23 -12.20 6.92
CA VAL A 197 0.87 -12.77 5.60
C VAL A 197 0.31 -11.69 4.72
N GLY A 198 0.76 -11.64 3.45
CA GLY A 198 0.32 -10.63 2.48
C GLY A 198 -0.45 -11.23 1.31
N VAL A 199 -1.46 -10.52 0.83
CA VAL A 199 -2.23 -10.84 -0.39
C VAL A 199 -2.63 -9.56 -1.14
N VAL A 200 -2.86 -9.69 -2.44
CA VAL A 200 -3.40 -8.64 -3.32
C VAL A 200 -4.74 -9.09 -3.88
N LEU A 201 -5.58 -8.15 -4.28
CA LEU A 201 -6.90 -8.45 -4.86
C LEU A 201 -6.82 -9.49 -5.99
N GLN A 202 -7.74 -10.45 -6.00
CA GLN A 202 -7.82 -11.50 -7.02
C GLN A 202 -7.98 -10.92 -8.42
N GLY A 203 -8.69 -9.80 -8.56
CA GLY A 203 -8.91 -9.10 -9.83
C GLY A 203 -7.76 -8.20 -10.30
N ALA A 204 -6.57 -8.28 -9.69
CA ALA A 204 -5.43 -7.42 -10.05
C ALA A 204 -5.04 -7.51 -11.54
N ASP A 205 -5.21 -8.66 -12.18
CA ASP A 205 -4.93 -8.88 -13.60
C ASP A 205 -5.83 -8.05 -14.54
N SER A 206 -6.96 -7.56 -14.06
CA SER A 206 -7.88 -6.69 -14.82
C SER A 206 -7.53 -5.19 -14.73
N VAL A 207 -6.69 -4.81 -13.77
CA VAL A 207 -6.35 -3.40 -13.48
C VAL A 207 -4.87 -3.07 -13.66
N VAL A 208 -4.06 -4.04 -14.08
CA VAL A 208 -2.63 -3.85 -14.40
C VAL A 208 -2.31 -4.26 -15.83
N MET A 209 -1.15 -3.84 -16.34
CA MET A 209 -0.72 -4.15 -17.71
C MET A 209 -0.48 -5.66 -17.87
N ALA A 210 -1.28 -6.33 -18.70
CA ALA A 210 -1.23 -7.78 -18.89
C ALA A 210 0.17 -8.32 -19.28
N SER A 211 0.93 -7.60 -20.12
CA SER A 211 2.30 -7.98 -20.49
C SER A 211 3.26 -7.96 -19.30
N GLY A 212 3.03 -7.08 -18.32
CA GLY A 212 3.86 -6.94 -17.12
C GLY A 212 3.70 -8.09 -16.12
N ILE A 213 2.54 -8.76 -16.15
CA ILE A 213 2.19 -9.86 -15.25
C ILE A 213 2.11 -11.22 -15.95
N ALA A 214 2.57 -11.31 -17.20
CA ALA A 214 2.53 -12.55 -17.96
C ALA A 214 3.16 -13.71 -17.16
N GLY A 215 2.44 -14.84 -17.09
CA GLY A 215 2.85 -16.01 -16.32
C GLY A 215 2.52 -15.94 -14.81
N LEU A 216 1.88 -14.90 -14.32
CA LEU A 216 1.33 -14.84 -12.97
C LEU A 216 -0.17 -15.16 -12.96
N LYS A 217 -0.63 -15.74 -11.85
CA LYS A 217 -2.05 -15.96 -11.55
C LYS A 217 -2.36 -15.36 -10.19
N PHE A 218 -3.47 -14.66 -10.10
CA PHE A 218 -3.99 -14.05 -8.87
C PHE A 218 -5.13 -14.91 -8.34
N GLY A 219 -4.93 -15.53 -7.18
CA GLY A 219 -5.89 -16.44 -6.55
C GLY A 219 -6.75 -15.77 -5.49
N ASP A 220 -7.69 -16.54 -4.91
CA ASP A 220 -8.53 -16.08 -3.79
C ASP A 220 -7.67 -15.71 -2.58
N GLU A 221 -7.91 -14.54 -2.01
CA GLU A 221 -7.13 -13.96 -0.93
C GLU A 221 -7.26 -14.78 0.36
N ALA A 222 -8.50 -15.13 0.73
CA ALA A 222 -8.76 -15.85 1.97
C ALA A 222 -8.23 -17.28 1.90
N GLU A 223 -8.37 -17.96 0.76
CA GLU A 223 -7.80 -19.30 0.55
C GLU A 223 -6.28 -19.28 0.71
N ALA A 224 -5.61 -18.31 0.09
CA ALA A 224 -4.16 -18.21 0.15
C ALA A 224 -3.66 -17.89 1.57
N ILE A 225 -4.32 -16.99 2.30
CA ILE A 225 -4.01 -16.69 3.70
C ILE A 225 -4.17 -17.95 4.55
N ASN A 226 -5.32 -18.62 4.47
CA ASN A 226 -5.63 -19.80 5.28
C ASN A 226 -4.64 -20.95 4.98
N LYS A 227 -4.23 -21.12 3.72
CA LYS A 227 -3.20 -22.08 3.32
C LYS A 227 -1.82 -21.78 3.94
N ALA A 228 -1.52 -20.52 4.21
CA ALA A 228 -0.24 -20.12 4.82
C ALA A 228 -0.23 -20.30 6.36
N VAL A 229 -1.38 -20.34 7.02
CA VAL A 229 -1.48 -20.44 8.50
C VAL A 229 -0.70 -21.64 9.08
N PRO A 230 -0.85 -22.90 8.58
CA PRO A 230 -0.10 -24.02 9.11
C PRO A 230 1.41 -23.87 9.00
N ALA A 231 1.90 -23.26 7.91
CA ALA A 231 3.33 -23.04 7.70
C ALA A 231 3.89 -21.97 8.65
N MET A 232 3.12 -20.91 8.94
CA MET A 232 3.49 -19.89 9.94
C MET A 232 3.52 -20.50 11.36
N ARG A 233 2.51 -21.28 11.72
CA ARG A 233 2.46 -21.99 13.02
C ARG A 233 3.62 -22.96 13.16
N ALA A 234 3.98 -23.70 12.11
CA ALA A 234 5.14 -24.61 12.11
C ALA A 234 6.47 -23.88 12.33
N GLN A 235 6.56 -22.60 11.94
CA GLN A 235 7.71 -21.72 12.24
C GLN A 235 7.59 -21.03 13.62
N GLY A 236 6.53 -21.35 14.38
CA GLY A 236 6.29 -20.91 15.74
C GLY A 236 5.64 -19.51 15.82
N ALA A 237 4.85 -19.11 14.84
CA ALA A 237 4.09 -17.88 14.95
C ALA A 237 3.05 -17.97 16.10
N ASP A 238 3.15 -17.09 17.09
CA ASP A 238 2.22 -16.99 18.23
C ASP A 238 0.96 -16.20 17.85
N VAL A 239 1.08 -15.28 16.91
CA VAL A 239 -0.04 -14.48 16.39
C VAL A 239 0.13 -14.26 14.90
N ILE A 240 -0.99 -14.16 14.15
CA ILE A 240 -0.99 -13.94 12.71
C ILE A 240 -1.78 -12.68 12.40
N VAL A 241 -1.18 -11.81 11.59
CA VAL A 241 -1.76 -10.55 11.06
C VAL A 241 -1.85 -10.67 9.56
N ALA A 242 -3.04 -10.41 9.00
CA ALA A 242 -3.26 -10.39 7.56
C ALA A 242 -3.08 -8.96 7.01
N LEU A 243 -2.21 -8.82 6.00
CA LEU A 243 -2.01 -7.62 5.20
C LEU A 243 -2.71 -7.85 3.87
N VAL A 244 -3.85 -7.22 3.65
CA VAL A 244 -4.75 -7.52 2.53
C VAL A 244 -4.90 -6.29 1.65
N HIS A 245 -4.32 -6.33 0.44
CA HIS A 245 -4.53 -5.26 -0.52
C HIS A 245 -5.84 -5.48 -1.28
N GLU A 246 -6.92 -5.37 -0.57
CA GLU A 246 -8.31 -5.30 -0.99
C GLU A 246 -9.06 -4.53 0.09
N GLY A 247 -10.18 -3.88 -0.26
CA GLY A 247 -10.82 -2.98 0.67
C GLY A 247 -12.33 -3.00 0.64
N GLY A 248 -12.87 -1.96 1.24
CA GLY A 248 -14.30 -1.72 1.33
C GLY A 248 -14.59 -0.25 1.56
N THR A 249 -15.86 0.05 1.77
CA THR A 249 -16.37 1.39 2.07
C THR A 249 -17.30 1.35 3.28
N THR A 250 -17.36 2.45 4.01
CA THR A 250 -18.32 2.66 5.09
C THR A 250 -18.76 4.11 5.14
N LYS A 251 -19.86 4.39 5.82
CA LYS A 251 -20.34 5.75 6.08
C LYS A 251 -19.82 6.30 7.40
N GLU A 252 -19.28 5.45 8.27
CA GLU A 252 -18.71 5.85 9.54
C GLU A 252 -17.42 6.66 9.33
N ALA A 253 -17.15 7.56 10.27
CA ALA A 253 -15.97 8.43 10.19
C ALA A 253 -14.66 7.63 10.33
N PRO A 254 -13.61 8.00 9.60
CA PRO A 254 -12.34 7.27 9.58
C PRO A 254 -11.65 7.10 10.93
N LEU A 255 -11.93 7.98 11.89
CA LEU A 255 -11.34 7.97 13.23
C LEU A 255 -12.24 7.27 14.27
N GLN A 256 -13.46 6.90 13.89
CA GLN A 256 -14.41 6.26 14.78
C GLN A 256 -14.10 4.76 14.89
N PRO A 257 -13.80 4.22 16.09
CA PRO A 257 -13.55 2.80 16.27
C PRO A 257 -14.84 1.98 16.25
N GLY A 258 -14.72 0.71 15.85
CA GLY A 258 -15.78 -0.29 16.00
C GLY A 258 -16.92 -0.15 15.00
N CYS A 259 -16.70 0.41 13.83
CA CYS A 259 -17.73 0.49 12.79
C CYS A 259 -18.26 -0.90 12.41
N THR A 260 -19.53 -0.97 12.03
CA THR A 260 -20.24 -2.21 11.66
C THR A 260 -20.83 -2.16 10.25
N GLY A 261 -20.85 -0.99 9.61
CA GLY A 261 -21.40 -0.74 8.28
C GLY A 261 -20.40 -0.90 7.14
N LEU A 262 -19.34 -1.71 7.31
CA LEU A 262 -18.37 -1.96 6.26
C LEU A 262 -18.98 -2.84 5.16
N GLU A 263 -18.85 -2.38 3.91
CA GLU A 263 -19.27 -3.08 2.69
C GLU A 263 -18.07 -3.25 1.75
N GLY A 264 -18.07 -4.29 0.91
CA GLY A 264 -17.03 -4.55 -0.10
C GLY A 264 -16.36 -5.90 0.09
N ALA A 265 -15.44 -6.23 -0.82
CA ALA A 265 -14.79 -7.54 -0.90
C ALA A 265 -14.06 -7.93 0.40
N ILE A 266 -13.46 -6.96 1.09
CA ILE A 266 -12.75 -7.20 2.36
C ILE A 266 -13.64 -7.84 3.43
N VAL A 267 -14.96 -7.60 3.40
CA VAL A 267 -15.90 -8.21 4.37
C VAL A 267 -15.99 -9.71 4.16
N ASP A 268 -16.13 -10.15 2.92
CA ASP A 268 -16.23 -11.56 2.57
C ASP A 268 -14.89 -12.28 2.78
N ILE A 269 -13.78 -11.60 2.47
CA ILE A 269 -12.43 -12.10 2.77
C ILE A 269 -12.31 -12.32 4.28
N ALA A 270 -12.58 -11.30 5.10
CA ALA A 270 -12.44 -11.37 6.54
C ALA A 270 -13.29 -12.49 7.16
N ARG A 271 -14.51 -12.70 6.68
CA ARG A 271 -15.40 -13.79 7.17
C ARG A 271 -14.85 -15.18 6.90
N LYS A 272 -14.12 -15.37 5.80
CA LYS A 272 -13.55 -16.66 5.39
C LYS A 272 -12.21 -16.99 6.04
N LEU A 273 -11.56 -16.02 6.73
CA LEU A 273 -10.25 -16.23 7.36
C LEU A 273 -10.31 -17.21 8.52
N ASP A 274 -9.18 -17.91 8.73
CA ASP A 274 -8.95 -18.76 9.89
C ASP A 274 -9.27 -17.98 11.19
N PRO A 275 -10.00 -18.59 12.15
CA PRO A 275 -10.37 -17.93 13.41
C PRO A 275 -9.21 -17.41 14.25
N ALA A 276 -7.99 -17.94 14.05
CA ALA A 276 -6.77 -17.46 14.72
C ALA A 276 -6.36 -16.05 14.29
N ILE A 277 -6.82 -15.58 13.11
CA ILE A 277 -6.53 -14.24 12.61
C ILE A 277 -7.53 -13.25 13.17
N LYS A 278 -7.08 -12.36 14.06
CA LYS A 278 -7.92 -11.35 14.73
C LYS A 278 -7.75 -9.93 14.15
N LEU A 279 -6.67 -9.70 13.40
CA LEU A 279 -6.33 -8.40 12.83
C LEU A 279 -6.13 -8.53 11.32
N VAL A 280 -6.86 -7.70 10.57
CA VAL A 280 -6.76 -7.53 9.13
C VAL A 280 -6.45 -6.06 8.84
N ILE A 281 -5.35 -5.79 8.17
CA ILE A 281 -4.95 -4.47 7.70
C ILE A 281 -5.21 -4.45 6.20
N SER A 282 -6.11 -3.58 5.75
CA SER A 282 -6.60 -3.52 4.37
C SER A 282 -6.11 -2.29 3.60
N GLY A 283 -6.34 -2.25 2.28
CA GLY A 283 -5.90 -1.18 1.39
C GLY A 283 -6.82 -0.99 0.18
N HIS A 284 -6.27 -0.54 -0.94
CA HIS A 284 -6.87 -0.47 -2.27
C HIS A 284 -7.98 0.58 -2.46
N THR A 285 -8.96 0.65 -1.58
CA THR A 285 -10.12 1.56 -1.73
C THR A 285 -9.86 2.98 -1.23
N HIS A 286 -8.68 3.27 -0.68
CA HIS A 286 -8.28 4.58 -0.15
C HIS A 286 -9.22 5.13 0.93
N GLN A 287 -9.98 4.26 1.59
CA GLN A 287 -10.87 4.64 2.68
C GLN A 287 -10.13 4.64 4.02
N GLY A 288 -10.66 5.38 4.99
CA GLY A 288 -10.23 5.26 6.38
C GLY A 288 -11.34 4.60 7.19
N PHE A 289 -11.01 3.52 7.92
CA PHE A 289 -11.99 2.89 8.81
C PHE A 289 -11.32 2.00 9.87
N LEU A 290 -12.10 1.73 10.94
CA LEU A 290 -11.75 0.86 12.06
C LEU A 290 -12.98 0.02 12.38
N CYS A 291 -13.16 -1.11 11.69
CA CYS A 291 -14.40 -1.88 11.71
C CYS A 291 -14.24 -3.22 12.39
N GLN A 292 -15.39 -3.80 12.80
CA GLN A 292 -15.49 -5.16 13.29
C GLN A 292 -16.24 -6.03 12.28
N VAL A 293 -15.61 -7.13 11.86
CA VAL A 293 -16.22 -8.11 10.96
C VAL A 293 -16.02 -9.50 11.58
N ASP A 294 -17.10 -10.15 11.98
CA ASP A 294 -17.09 -11.51 12.54
C ASP A 294 -16.01 -11.73 13.61
N GLY A 295 -15.95 -10.81 14.59
CA GLY A 295 -14.99 -10.86 15.71
C GLY A 295 -13.54 -10.56 15.33
N ARG A 296 -13.30 -9.97 14.16
CA ARG A 296 -11.99 -9.49 13.68
C ARG A 296 -11.99 -7.97 13.56
N THR A 297 -10.90 -7.37 13.95
CA THR A 297 -10.65 -5.95 13.67
C THR A 297 -10.12 -5.81 12.24
N VAL A 298 -10.81 -5.02 11.41
CA VAL A 298 -10.44 -4.70 10.02
C VAL A 298 -10.18 -3.21 9.94
N THR A 299 -8.96 -2.83 9.51
CA THR A 299 -8.53 -1.43 9.49
C THR A 299 -8.07 -0.98 8.12
N GLN A 300 -8.24 0.30 7.82
CA GLN A 300 -7.64 0.96 6.66
C GLN A 300 -7.31 2.41 6.99
N ALA A 301 -6.16 2.89 6.52
CA ALA A 301 -5.56 4.17 6.89
C ALA A 301 -5.62 5.23 5.76
N ALA A 302 -6.71 5.29 5.02
CA ALA A 302 -6.88 6.18 3.86
C ALA A 302 -5.80 5.96 2.79
N THR A 303 -5.10 7.02 2.35
CA THR A 303 -4.07 6.99 1.31
C THR A 303 -3.01 8.05 1.57
N ALA A 304 -1.89 8.02 0.84
CA ALA A 304 -0.84 9.05 0.85
C ALA A 304 -0.20 9.32 2.24
N GLY A 305 -0.35 8.38 3.16
CA GLY A 305 0.07 8.56 4.55
C GLY A 305 -0.75 9.60 5.31
N HIS A 306 -1.95 9.99 4.81
CA HIS A 306 -2.84 10.93 5.50
C HIS A 306 -3.23 10.45 6.88
N LEU A 307 -3.42 9.13 7.02
CA LEU A 307 -3.63 8.44 8.28
C LEU A 307 -2.55 7.39 8.49
N LEU A 308 -2.28 7.09 9.76
CA LEU A 308 -1.63 5.86 10.19
C LEU A 308 -2.53 5.18 11.22
N THR A 309 -2.63 3.86 11.16
CA THR A 309 -3.35 3.09 12.17
C THR A 309 -2.37 2.64 13.26
N ARG A 310 -2.56 3.10 14.50
CA ARG A 310 -1.90 2.53 15.70
C ARG A 310 -2.71 1.35 16.18
N ILE A 311 -2.03 0.25 16.43
CA ILE A 311 -2.65 -1.00 16.88
C ILE A 311 -1.89 -1.50 18.10
N SER A 312 -2.64 -1.88 19.13
CA SER A 312 -2.12 -2.55 20.32
C SER A 312 -2.88 -3.86 20.51
N MET A 313 -2.17 -4.97 20.70
CA MET A 313 -2.77 -6.25 20.97
C MET A 313 -2.01 -6.96 22.09
N LYS A 314 -2.74 -7.57 23.01
CA LYS A 314 -2.18 -8.39 24.07
C LYS A 314 -2.16 -9.84 23.62
N VAL A 315 -0.96 -10.40 23.47
CA VAL A 315 -0.73 -11.77 22.99
C VAL A 315 -0.24 -12.64 24.12
N ASP A 316 -0.86 -13.79 24.37
CA ASP A 316 -0.32 -14.82 25.24
C ASP A 316 0.36 -15.91 24.38
N PRO A 317 1.71 -15.95 24.36
CA PRO A 317 2.44 -16.90 23.52
C PRO A 317 2.35 -18.35 24.01
N ARG A 318 1.76 -18.59 25.20
CA ARG A 318 1.54 -19.95 25.73
C ARG A 318 0.29 -20.59 25.14
N THR A 319 -0.67 -19.80 24.72
CA THR A 319 -2.00 -20.22 24.24
C THR A 319 -2.31 -19.73 22.83
N ASP A 320 -1.39 -18.97 22.22
CA ASP A 320 -1.55 -18.34 20.89
C ASP A 320 -2.82 -17.45 20.81
N THR A 321 -3.22 -16.87 21.94
CA THR A 321 -4.44 -16.07 22.01
C THR A 321 -4.15 -14.59 21.99
N VAL A 322 -5.03 -13.84 21.29
CA VAL A 322 -5.04 -12.39 21.26
C VAL A 322 -6.20 -11.89 22.13
N SER A 323 -5.92 -11.03 23.06
CA SER A 323 -6.90 -10.31 23.86
C SER A 323 -6.62 -8.81 23.79
N ASP A 324 -7.60 -7.98 24.13
CA ASP A 324 -7.46 -6.52 24.21
C ASP A 324 -6.82 -5.91 22.96
N LEU A 325 -7.38 -6.25 21.78
CA LEU A 325 -6.97 -5.67 20.51
C LEU A 325 -7.66 -4.32 20.31
N GLN A 326 -6.85 -3.26 20.24
CA GLN A 326 -7.31 -1.90 20.03
C GLN A 326 -6.64 -1.32 18.80
N ALA A 327 -7.39 -0.52 18.03
CA ALA A 327 -6.89 0.19 16.86
C ALA A 327 -7.39 1.62 16.84
N SER A 328 -6.57 2.55 16.38
CA SER A 328 -6.92 3.96 16.21
C SER A 328 -6.25 4.53 14.97
N ASN A 329 -7.00 5.25 14.15
CA ASN A 329 -6.47 6.04 13.05
C ASN A 329 -6.05 7.41 13.55
N VAL A 330 -4.86 7.86 13.16
CA VAL A 330 -4.30 9.15 13.55
C VAL A 330 -4.01 9.95 12.28
N VAL A 331 -4.50 11.19 12.20
CA VAL A 331 -4.25 12.09 11.07
C VAL A 331 -2.82 12.61 11.14
N MET A 332 -2.05 12.41 10.09
CA MET A 332 -0.64 12.81 10.00
C MET A 332 -0.53 14.25 9.52
N THR A 333 -0.67 15.21 10.42
CA THR A 333 -0.41 16.63 10.10
C THR A 333 1.08 16.95 10.29
N PRO A 334 1.66 17.88 9.49
CA PRO A 334 3.09 18.21 9.57
C PRO A 334 3.59 18.62 10.96
N ASP A 335 2.72 19.25 11.77
CA ASP A 335 3.09 19.79 13.08
C ASP A 335 2.72 18.87 14.25
N LEU A 336 2.23 17.65 14.00
CA LEU A 336 1.75 16.75 15.03
C LEU A 336 2.89 16.25 15.94
N TYR A 337 4.07 16.02 15.37
CA TYR A 337 5.27 15.55 16.07
C TYR A 337 6.50 16.32 15.58
N PRO A 338 7.58 16.37 16.39
CA PRO A 338 8.85 16.96 15.98
C PRO A 338 9.44 16.25 14.75
N ALA A 339 9.89 17.03 13.77
CA ALA A 339 10.45 16.52 12.52
C ALA A 339 11.68 15.61 12.75
N ASP A 340 11.80 14.55 11.94
CA ASP A 340 13.04 13.76 11.83
C ASP A 340 13.99 14.47 10.85
N PRO A 341 15.14 15.00 11.31
CA PRO A 341 16.05 15.77 10.45
C PRO A 341 16.65 14.94 9.32
N ARG A 342 16.77 13.62 9.50
CA ARG A 342 17.30 12.70 8.46
C ARG A 342 16.32 12.61 7.30
N ILE A 343 15.03 12.49 7.61
CA ILE A 343 13.96 12.40 6.60
C ILE A 343 13.75 13.76 5.94
N ALA A 344 13.77 14.87 6.70
CA ALA A 344 13.69 16.20 6.13
C ALA A 344 14.84 16.48 5.13
N ALA A 345 16.07 16.10 5.46
CA ALA A 345 17.19 16.19 4.53
C ALA A 345 17.02 15.32 3.28
N PHE A 346 16.48 14.11 3.45
CA PHE A 346 16.20 13.20 2.34
C PHE A 346 15.12 13.80 1.41
N VAL A 347 14.01 14.28 1.95
CA VAL A 347 12.93 14.93 1.19
C VAL A 347 13.46 16.15 0.44
N ALA A 348 14.26 17.00 1.09
CA ALA A 348 14.90 18.15 0.45
C ALA A 348 15.79 17.75 -0.74
N LYS A 349 16.57 16.68 -0.61
CA LYS A 349 17.40 16.13 -1.71
C LYS A 349 16.54 15.68 -2.89
N VAL A 350 15.47 14.93 -2.64
CA VAL A 350 14.54 14.46 -3.68
C VAL A 350 13.86 15.63 -4.39
N LYS A 351 13.41 16.62 -3.61
CA LYS A 351 12.78 17.84 -4.11
C LYS A 351 13.71 18.65 -5.01
N GLU A 352 14.94 18.87 -4.56
CA GLU A 352 15.95 19.59 -5.36
C GLU A 352 16.27 18.85 -6.65
N GLY A 353 16.50 17.52 -6.60
CA GLY A 353 16.74 16.71 -7.79
C GLY A 353 15.57 16.73 -8.80
N SER A 354 14.35 16.89 -8.34
CA SER A 354 13.14 16.87 -9.16
C SER A 354 12.75 18.26 -9.68
N ARG A 355 13.26 19.35 -9.08
CA ARG A 355 12.80 20.73 -9.29
C ARG A 355 12.71 21.15 -10.75
N ALA A 356 13.77 20.94 -11.52
CA ALA A 356 13.82 21.37 -12.92
C ALA A 356 12.78 20.62 -13.77
N ALA A 357 12.63 19.31 -13.57
CA ALA A 357 11.65 18.52 -14.29
C ALA A 357 10.20 18.93 -13.92
N LEU A 358 9.93 19.11 -12.62
CA LEU A 358 8.61 19.51 -12.13
C LEU A 358 8.17 20.88 -12.64
N ALA A 359 9.11 21.83 -12.73
CA ALA A 359 8.82 23.20 -13.15
C ALA A 359 8.68 23.36 -14.66
N ARG A 360 9.00 22.34 -15.48
CA ARG A 360 8.93 22.42 -16.93
C ARG A 360 7.52 22.82 -17.40
N PRO A 361 7.35 23.93 -18.16
CA PRO A 361 6.05 24.36 -18.65
C PRO A 361 5.49 23.35 -19.65
N MET A 362 4.19 23.04 -19.55
CA MET A 362 3.50 22.08 -20.41
C MET A 362 2.43 22.73 -21.28
N ALA A 363 1.54 23.51 -20.68
CA ALA A 363 0.43 24.14 -21.39
C ALA A 363 -0.03 25.43 -20.70
N LYS A 364 -0.52 26.38 -21.48
CA LYS A 364 -1.22 27.55 -20.97
C LYS A 364 -2.72 27.29 -20.95
N LEU A 365 -3.35 27.46 -19.80
CA LEU A 365 -4.78 27.19 -19.61
C LEU A 365 -5.59 28.46 -19.83
N GLY A 366 -6.76 28.33 -20.48
CA GLY A 366 -7.72 29.43 -20.60
C GLY A 366 -8.35 29.79 -19.25
N SER A 367 -8.65 28.75 -18.47
CA SER A 367 -9.11 28.86 -17.08
C SER A 367 -8.35 27.85 -16.20
N ALA A 368 -8.19 28.17 -14.93
CA ALA A 368 -7.57 27.28 -13.95
C ALA A 368 -8.31 27.44 -12.58
N PRO A 369 -8.49 26.34 -11.82
CA PRO A 369 -8.19 24.96 -12.21
C PRO A 369 -9.20 24.38 -13.23
N VAL A 370 -8.78 23.34 -13.99
CA VAL A 370 -9.72 22.49 -14.75
C VAL A 370 -10.11 21.33 -13.85
N LEU A 371 -11.41 21.24 -13.54
CA LEU A 371 -11.90 20.36 -12.49
C LEU A 371 -12.24 18.96 -13.00
N ARG A 372 -11.91 17.95 -12.18
CA ARG A 372 -12.38 16.56 -12.34
C ARG A 372 -13.79 16.33 -11.78
N LYS A 373 -14.35 17.33 -11.08
CA LYS A 373 -15.70 17.23 -10.51
C LYS A 373 -16.73 17.07 -11.63
N LYS A 374 -17.60 16.07 -11.50
CA LYS A 374 -18.70 15.81 -12.42
C LYS A 374 -19.77 16.88 -12.32
N ASN A 375 -20.38 17.19 -13.47
CA ASN A 375 -21.63 17.93 -13.59
C ASN A 375 -22.83 16.99 -13.38
N GLU A 376 -24.06 17.51 -13.55
CA GLU A 376 -25.29 16.74 -13.40
C GLU A 376 -25.42 15.61 -14.45
N ALA A 377 -24.80 15.77 -15.61
CA ALA A 377 -24.75 14.73 -16.66
C ALA A 377 -23.71 13.64 -16.40
N GLY A 378 -22.95 13.73 -15.30
CA GLY A 378 -21.88 12.78 -14.96
C GLY A 378 -20.56 13.02 -15.68
N GLU A 379 -20.40 14.13 -16.39
CA GLU A 379 -19.20 14.51 -17.13
C GLU A 379 -18.32 15.47 -16.32
N SER A 380 -17.00 15.42 -16.54
CA SER A 380 -16.06 16.41 -15.98
C SER A 380 -15.31 17.14 -17.07
N ALA A 381 -15.08 18.43 -16.87
CA ALA A 381 -14.30 19.24 -17.81
C ALA A 381 -12.89 18.65 -18.05
N LEU A 382 -12.24 18.17 -16.99
CA LEU A 382 -10.91 17.55 -17.11
C LEU A 382 -10.98 16.19 -17.81
N GLY A 383 -12.00 15.39 -17.58
CA GLY A 383 -12.25 14.14 -18.29
C GLY A 383 -12.37 14.35 -19.80
N GLY A 384 -13.10 15.39 -20.23
CA GLY A 384 -13.21 15.79 -21.63
C GLY A 384 -11.84 16.16 -22.24
N VAL A 385 -11.07 17.02 -21.56
CA VAL A 385 -9.72 17.42 -22.03
C VAL A 385 -8.80 16.20 -22.20
N ILE A 386 -8.85 15.25 -21.27
CA ILE A 386 -8.01 14.04 -21.33
C ILE A 386 -8.47 13.13 -22.48
N ALA A 387 -9.78 12.91 -22.64
CA ALA A 387 -10.32 12.09 -23.72
C ALA A 387 -10.01 12.70 -25.10
N ASP A 388 -10.06 14.04 -25.23
CA ASP A 388 -9.63 14.75 -26.44
C ASP A 388 -8.12 14.57 -26.71
N ALA A 389 -7.30 14.62 -25.69
CA ALA A 389 -5.86 14.39 -25.81
C ALA A 389 -5.54 12.93 -26.22
N VAL A 390 -6.25 11.94 -25.67
CA VAL A 390 -6.14 10.52 -26.07
C VAL A 390 -6.54 10.35 -27.54
N LEU A 391 -7.66 10.94 -27.96
CA LEU A 391 -8.13 10.92 -29.35
C LEU A 391 -7.11 11.58 -30.29
N ALA A 392 -6.59 12.75 -29.92
CA ALA A 392 -5.60 13.47 -30.73
C ALA A 392 -4.30 12.64 -30.91
N ALA A 393 -3.83 12.00 -29.84
CA ALA A 393 -2.60 11.18 -29.87
C ALA A 393 -2.76 9.86 -30.67
N THR A 394 -4.00 9.37 -30.89
CA THR A 394 -4.27 8.12 -31.57
C THR A 394 -4.97 8.29 -32.93
N ARG A 395 -5.15 9.53 -33.38
CA ARG A 395 -5.83 9.85 -34.64
C ARG A 395 -5.15 9.25 -35.87
N GLU A 396 -3.82 9.27 -35.91
CA GLU A 396 -3.04 8.68 -37.02
C GLU A 396 -3.19 7.14 -37.08
N GLN A 397 -3.55 6.50 -35.97
CA GLN A 397 -3.86 5.08 -35.91
C GLN A 397 -5.35 4.79 -36.25
N GLY A 398 -6.10 5.79 -36.66
CA GLY A 398 -7.50 5.66 -37.09
C GLY A 398 -8.55 5.78 -35.98
N ALA A 399 -8.15 6.16 -34.76
CA ALA A 399 -9.11 6.32 -33.67
C ALA A 399 -10.13 7.44 -33.97
N GLN A 400 -11.40 7.17 -33.68
CA GLN A 400 -12.53 8.09 -33.87
C GLN A 400 -13.10 8.59 -32.54
N ILE A 401 -12.88 7.86 -31.46
CA ILE A 401 -13.39 8.14 -30.11
C ILE A 401 -12.26 7.91 -29.11
N GLY A 402 -12.10 8.83 -28.15
CA GLY A 402 -11.21 8.68 -27.01
C GLY A 402 -12.00 8.40 -25.73
N PHE A 403 -11.55 7.42 -24.95
CA PHE A 403 -12.14 7.09 -23.64
C PHE A 403 -11.08 7.30 -22.54
N MET A 404 -11.56 7.73 -21.37
CA MET A 404 -10.76 7.79 -20.15
C MET A 404 -11.62 7.37 -18.96
N ASN A 405 -11.08 6.46 -18.12
CA ASN A 405 -11.75 6.07 -16.88
C ASN A 405 -11.53 7.14 -15.80
N GLU A 406 -12.54 7.36 -14.96
CA GLU A 406 -12.51 8.38 -13.90
C GLU A 406 -11.44 8.09 -12.84
N GLY A 407 -11.28 6.83 -12.42
CA GLY A 407 -10.28 6.43 -11.42
C GLY A 407 -8.85 6.77 -11.82
N GLY A 408 -8.57 6.87 -13.14
CA GLY A 408 -7.28 7.32 -13.66
C GLY A 408 -7.02 8.82 -13.49
N ILE A 409 -8.03 9.65 -13.20
CA ILE A 409 -7.90 11.11 -13.03
C ILE A 409 -7.72 11.42 -11.54
N ARG A 410 -6.49 11.58 -11.09
CA ARG A 410 -6.17 11.63 -9.65
C ARG A 410 -6.34 13.00 -9.00
N LYS A 411 -6.15 14.10 -9.75
CA LYS A 411 -6.24 15.48 -9.25
C LYS A 411 -6.88 16.39 -10.28
N ASP A 412 -7.32 17.56 -9.83
CA ASP A 412 -7.68 18.67 -10.73
C ASP A 412 -6.41 19.19 -11.43
N LEU A 413 -6.53 19.69 -12.67
CA LEU A 413 -5.43 20.32 -13.36
C LEU A 413 -5.31 21.77 -12.90
N GLU A 414 -4.31 22.02 -12.09
CA GLU A 414 -3.95 23.33 -11.60
C GLU A 414 -2.94 24.02 -12.55
N ALA A 415 -2.78 25.33 -12.41
CA ALA A 415 -1.76 26.11 -13.07
C ALA A 415 -1.21 27.17 -12.13
N GLY A 416 -0.06 27.74 -12.44
CA GLY A 416 0.48 28.90 -11.77
C GLY A 416 -0.36 30.17 -11.98
N GLU A 417 0.05 31.28 -11.37
CA GLU A 417 -0.62 32.59 -11.51
C GLU A 417 -0.61 33.08 -12.97
N ASP A 418 0.41 32.71 -13.76
CA ASP A 418 0.54 32.94 -15.19
C ASP A 418 -0.37 32.05 -16.05
N LYS A 419 -1.17 31.18 -15.43
CA LYS A 419 -2.01 30.15 -16.03
C LYS A 419 -1.23 29.09 -16.81
N VAL A 420 0.06 28.91 -16.55
CA VAL A 420 0.87 27.86 -17.15
C VAL A 420 0.86 26.65 -16.24
N ALA A 421 0.36 25.52 -16.75
CA ALA A 421 0.46 24.22 -16.09
C ALA A 421 1.85 23.65 -16.31
N SER A 422 2.52 23.26 -15.22
CA SER A 422 3.82 22.61 -15.25
C SER A 422 3.72 21.09 -15.45
N PHE A 423 4.85 20.45 -15.74
CA PHE A 423 4.92 18.98 -15.82
C PHE A 423 4.47 18.32 -14.50
N GLY A 424 4.88 18.86 -13.35
CA GLY A 424 4.47 18.30 -12.04
C GLY A 424 2.97 18.37 -11.84
N GLN A 425 2.30 19.44 -12.27
CA GLN A 425 0.86 19.60 -12.20
C GLN A 425 0.12 18.66 -13.15
N THR A 426 0.57 18.55 -14.41
CA THR A 426 -0.05 17.66 -15.41
C THR A 426 0.15 16.18 -15.07
N GLN A 427 1.34 15.81 -14.61
CA GLN A 427 1.63 14.44 -14.18
C GLN A 427 0.82 14.03 -12.94
N ALA A 428 0.54 14.96 -12.04
CA ALA A 428 -0.30 14.69 -10.87
C ALA A 428 -1.78 14.38 -11.23
N VAL A 429 -2.23 14.80 -12.40
CA VAL A 429 -3.56 14.45 -12.94
C VAL A 429 -3.60 13.00 -13.40
N LEU A 430 -2.58 12.56 -14.15
CA LEU A 430 -2.45 11.21 -14.73
C LEU A 430 -1.06 10.64 -14.37
N PRO A 431 -0.87 10.17 -13.13
CA PRO A 431 0.46 9.77 -12.66
C PRO A 431 0.94 8.40 -13.18
N PHE A 432 0.17 7.77 -14.05
CA PHE A 432 0.45 6.42 -14.57
C PHE A 432 1.33 6.44 -15.82
N GLY A 433 2.01 5.33 -16.05
CA GLY A 433 2.75 5.07 -17.28
C GLY A 433 1.96 4.22 -18.28
N ASN A 434 0.63 4.32 -18.27
CA ASN A 434 -0.23 3.52 -19.13
C ASN A 434 0.01 3.82 -20.61
N THR A 435 -0.06 2.79 -21.44
CA THR A 435 -0.02 2.92 -22.90
C THR A 435 -1.42 3.18 -23.46
N LEU A 436 -1.47 3.91 -24.58
CA LEU A 436 -2.71 4.06 -25.34
C LEU A 436 -2.96 2.78 -26.13
N VAL A 437 -4.20 2.32 -26.16
CA VAL A 437 -4.64 1.15 -26.92
C VAL A 437 -5.70 1.60 -27.91
N VAL A 438 -5.54 1.24 -29.19
CA VAL A 438 -6.55 1.43 -30.22
C VAL A 438 -7.20 0.08 -30.52
N MET A 439 -8.52 0.03 -30.55
CA MET A 439 -9.28 -1.19 -30.81
C MET A 439 -10.50 -0.91 -31.68
N ASP A 440 -10.93 -1.90 -32.46
CA ASP A 440 -12.15 -1.82 -33.21
C ASP A 440 -13.34 -2.26 -32.34
N LEU A 441 -14.35 -1.41 -32.26
CA LEU A 441 -15.59 -1.69 -31.53
C LEU A 441 -16.79 -1.54 -32.48
N THR A 442 -17.79 -2.41 -32.34
CA THR A 442 -19.09 -2.23 -33.02
C THR A 442 -19.87 -1.08 -32.39
N GLY A 443 -20.80 -0.47 -33.14
CA GLY A 443 -21.71 0.54 -32.58
C GLY A 443 -22.50 0.02 -31.38
N ALA A 444 -22.86 -1.27 -31.36
CA ALA A 444 -23.53 -1.90 -30.22
C ALA A 444 -22.64 -1.93 -28.98
N HIS A 445 -21.34 -2.21 -29.12
CA HIS A 445 -20.36 -2.14 -28.03
C HIS A 445 -20.21 -0.72 -27.51
N CYS A 446 -20.11 0.27 -28.39
CA CYS A 446 -20.05 1.68 -27.99
C CYS A 446 -21.29 2.13 -27.23
N CYS A 447 -22.48 1.80 -27.73
CA CYS A 447 -23.77 2.09 -27.07
C CYS A 447 -23.86 1.40 -25.69
N SER A 448 -23.49 0.13 -25.58
CA SER A 448 -23.56 -0.61 -24.32
C SER A 448 -22.58 -0.04 -23.28
N SER A 449 -21.40 0.40 -23.69
CA SER A 449 -20.42 1.05 -22.82
C SER A 449 -20.91 2.43 -22.37
N SER A 450 -21.50 3.22 -23.28
CA SER A 450 -22.10 4.52 -22.96
C SER A 450 -23.31 4.37 -22.04
N VAL A 451 -24.21 3.41 -22.30
CA VAL A 451 -25.41 3.15 -21.48
C VAL A 451 -25.02 2.65 -20.08
N ARG A 452 -23.97 1.85 -19.94
CA ARG A 452 -23.48 1.43 -18.63
C ARG A 452 -22.95 2.61 -17.80
N SER A 453 -22.36 3.62 -18.45
CA SER A 453 -21.95 4.85 -17.79
C SER A 453 -23.12 5.75 -17.34
N TRP A 454 -24.30 5.60 -17.96
CA TRP A 454 -25.50 6.39 -17.71
C TRP A 454 -26.57 5.65 -16.88
N ALA A 455 -26.39 4.35 -16.57
CA ALA A 455 -27.35 3.59 -15.78
C ALA A 455 -27.47 4.12 -14.35
N PRO A 456 -28.71 4.35 -13.85
CA PRO A 456 -28.87 4.87 -12.51
C PRO A 456 -28.41 3.87 -11.46
N ALA A 457 -27.54 4.32 -10.58
CA ALA A 457 -27.26 3.93 -9.19
C ALA A 457 -27.17 2.45 -8.77
N ARG A 458 -27.47 1.45 -9.59
CA ARG A 458 -27.43 0.02 -9.21
C ARG A 458 -26.18 -0.75 -9.69
N LEU A 459 -25.30 -0.12 -10.50
CA LEU A 459 -24.02 -0.68 -10.93
C LEU A 459 -22.90 0.29 -10.53
N ARG A 460 -22.69 0.44 -9.23
CA ARG A 460 -21.75 1.42 -8.65
C ARG A 460 -20.25 1.07 -8.75
N HIS A 461 -19.87 0.11 -9.60
CA HIS A 461 -18.48 -0.34 -9.69
C HIS A 461 -17.82 -0.19 -11.07
N LEU A 462 -18.45 0.51 -12.01
CA LEU A 462 -17.80 0.86 -13.26
C LEU A 462 -17.72 2.38 -13.34
N ASP A 463 -16.54 2.94 -13.17
CA ASP A 463 -16.27 4.35 -13.42
C ASP A 463 -16.74 4.74 -14.82
N ALA A 464 -17.54 5.80 -14.94
CA ALA A 464 -17.96 6.29 -16.25
C ALA A 464 -16.75 6.80 -17.03
N PRO A 465 -16.46 6.31 -18.25
CA PRO A 465 -15.40 6.87 -19.06
C PRO A 465 -15.75 8.29 -19.50
N GLY A 466 -14.79 9.21 -19.46
CA GLY A 466 -14.88 10.47 -20.19
C GLY A 466 -14.85 10.17 -21.69
N ILE A 467 -15.81 10.67 -22.46
CA ILE A 467 -15.95 10.40 -23.88
C ILE A 467 -15.69 11.70 -24.67
N ALA A 468 -14.73 11.67 -25.60
CA ALA A 468 -14.53 12.73 -26.58
C ALA A 468 -14.95 12.26 -27.99
N GLY A 469 -15.53 13.13 -28.75
CA GLY A 469 -15.90 12.87 -30.16
C GLY A 469 -17.25 12.20 -30.39
N LEU A 470 -18.02 11.86 -29.33
CA LEU A 470 -19.38 11.33 -29.48
C LEU A 470 -20.40 12.46 -29.38
N GLN A 471 -20.92 12.93 -30.51
CA GLN A 471 -22.13 13.75 -30.56
C GLN A 471 -23.35 12.79 -30.63
N LEU A 472 -24.04 12.63 -29.51
CA LEU A 472 -25.34 11.92 -29.53
C LEU A 472 -26.42 12.83 -30.12
N PRO A 473 -27.24 12.36 -31.06
CA PRO A 473 -28.39 13.14 -31.50
C PRO A 473 -29.30 13.40 -30.31
N MET A 474 -29.58 14.66 -30.04
CA MET A 474 -30.60 15.07 -29.08
C MET A 474 -31.98 14.78 -29.71
N GLY A 475 -32.60 13.71 -29.25
CA GLY A 475 -33.99 13.37 -29.57
C GLY A 475 -34.85 13.44 -28.32
#